data_bb96bb794ae1bf2ba101b9dfd77086b3
#
_entry.id   bb96bb794ae1bf2ba101b9dfd77086b3
#
_cell.length_a   1.000
_cell.length_b   1.000
_cell.length_c   1.000
_cell.angle_alpha   90.00
_cell.angle_beta   90.00
_cell.angle_gamma   90.00
#
_symmetry.space_group_name_H-M   'P 1'
#
loop_
_entity.id
_entity.type
_entity.pdbx_description
1 polymer ?
#
loop_
_entity_poly.entity_id
_entity_poly.type
_entity_poly.pdbx_seq_one_letter_code
_entity_poly.pdbx_strand_id
1 'polypeptide(L)'
;MLLEFDAEQRLWQDTVHKAVLKECPPALIRRIADEGADPEPLWRVYADLGWTELTDPADAVELAIVLEELGRATDPTPYLATMTQFAPLAPDHTEPGRSGTAAYGGVDARAEGGDWVLSGVARHVLDGDRAERLAVVTPGGVFVVPATEVTALRSTVFDPVLHIADVLFDRVRVPAHARSAADPERARHLALTGMALTMVGACRRALDLVLDHARTRHQFGAPIGSFQAVQHKAADMHVTVERARALGYFAALTIAEDDPRRRIAAAMAKAAAGECQALVFRNAVQLSGAMGHTWENDLQFAIKRAKAGELLLGGAAEHRALIAEECHATDL
;
A
#
# COMPACT_ATOMS: atom_id res chain seq x y z
N MET A 1 1.10 -12.59 22.67
CA MET A 1 1.13 -11.58 21.58
C MET A 1 0.75 -10.24 22.16
N LEU A 2 1.68 -9.31 22.26
CA LEU A 2 1.44 -7.92 22.67
C LEU A 2 1.38 -7.06 21.40
N LEU A 3 0.37 -6.19 21.28
CA LEU A 3 0.22 -5.27 20.16
C LEU A 3 0.94 -3.92 20.39
N GLU A 4 1.80 -3.86 21.40
CA GLU A 4 2.62 -2.70 21.71
C GLU A 4 4.04 -2.90 21.15
N PHE A 5 4.57 -1.89 20.51
CA PHE A 5 5.96 -1.90 20.07
C PHE A 5 6.90 -2.04 21.27
N ASP A 6 7.92 -2.85 21.13
CA ASP A 6 9.05 -2.90 22.05
C ASP A 6 9.96 -1.65 21.88
N ALA A 7 11.08 -1.62 22.61
CA ALA A 7 11.97 -0.46 22.58
C ALA A 7 12.70 -0.29 21.23
N GLU A 8 13.03 -1.40 20.56
CA GLU A 8 13.72 -1.40 19.26
C GLU A 8 12.76 -0.96 18.16
N GLN A 9 11.54 -1.46 18.17
CA GLN A 9 10.49 -1.08 17.21
C GLN A 9 10.08 0.39 17.35
N ARG A 10 10.04 0.93 18.58
CA ARG A 10 9.81 2.37 18.80
C ARG A 10 10.96 3.22 18.25
N LEU A 11 12.20 2.81 18.48
CA LEU A 11 13.38 3.49 17.93
C LEU A 11 13.38 3.42 16.39
N TRP A 12 13.01 2.25 15.84
CA TRP A 12 12.85 2.07 14.39
C TRP A 12 11.80 3.01 13.83
N GLN A 13 10.61 3.07 14.44
CA GLN A 13 9.54 3.98 14.04
C GLN A 13 10.00 5.44 14.04
N ASP A 14 10.67 5.90 15.10
CA ASP A 14 11.20 7.25 15.19
C ASP A 14 12.25 7.54 14.10
N THR A 15 13.08 6.56 13.79
CA THR A 15 14.13 6.67 12.76
C THR A 15 13.50 6.77 11.38
N VAL A 16 12.59 5.86 11.05
CA VAL A 16 11.85 5.86 9.78
C VAL A 16 11.07 7.17 9.61
N HIS A 17 10.34 7.60 10.65
CA HIS A 17 9.58 8.84 10.61
C HIS A 17 10.44 10.06 10.28
N LYS A 18 11.59 10.21 10.95
CA LYS A 18 12.53 11.31 10.69
C LYS A 18 13.12 11.26 9.28
N ALA A 19 13.48 10.06 8.81
CA ALA A 19 14.00 9.88 7.46
C ALA A 19 12.94 10.25 6.40
N VAL A 20 11.71 9.77 6.56
CA VAL A 20 10.61 10.07 5.63
C VAL A 20 10.29 11.57 5.61
N LEU A 21 10.23 12.24 6.77
CA LEU A 21 9.99 13.69 6.83
C LEU A 21 11.08 14.49 6.08
N LYS A 22 12.32 14.03 6.12
CA LYS A 22 13.46 14.69 5.49
C LYS A 22 13.51 14.41 3.98
N GLU A 23 13.39 13.16 3.57
CA GLU A 23 13.68 12.71 2.21
C GLU A 23 12.44 12.74 1.30
N CYS A 24 11.23 12.59 1.86
CA CYS A 24 9.94 12.62 1.15
C CYS A 24 9.03 13.77 1.63
N PRO A 25 9.49 15.04 1.58
CA PRO A 25 8.67 16.18 2.01
C PRO A 25 7.51 16.45 1.04
N PRO A 26 6.41 17.09 1.48
CA PRO A 26 5.26 17.45 0.64
C PRO A 26 5.63 18.20 -0.64
N ALA A 27 6.69 19.02 -0.60
CA ALA A 27 7.18 19.76 -1.77
C ALA A 27 7.69 18.81 -2.89
N LEU A 28 8.27 17.65 -2.54
CA LEU A 28 8.67 16.65 -3.51
C LEU A 28 7.44 16.04 -4.19
N ILE A 29 6.42 15.67 -3.40
CA ILE A 29 5.17 15.11 -3.93
C ILE A 29 4.50 16.08 -4.90
N ARG A 30 4.49 17.38 -4.57
CA ARG A 30 4.00 18.42 -5.47
C ARG A 30 4.77 18.46 -6.79
N ARG A 31 6.09 18.49 -6.76
CA ARG A 31 6.90 18.49 -7.99
C ARG A 31 6.65 17.25 -8.85
N ILE A 32 6.48 16.09 -8.23
CA ILE A 32 6.15 14.86 -8.98
C ILE A 32 4.76 14.96 -9.61
N ALA A 33 3.77 15.44 -8.85
CA ALA A 33 2.39 15.54 -9.33
C ALA A 33 2.21 16.62 -10.41
N ASP A 34 2.87 17.77 -10.27
CA ASP A 34 2.65 18.95 -11.10
C ASP A 34 3.65 19.04 -12.27
N GLU A 35 4.89 18.56 -12.07
CA GLU A 35 6.01 18.73 -13.01
C GLU A 35 6.54 17.39 -13.57
N GLY A 36 6.06 16.26 -13.03
CA GLY A 36 6.55 14.95 -13.45
C GLY A 36 7.99 14.66 -12.98
N ALA A 37 8.41 15.20 -11.83
CA ALA A 37 9.73 14.94 -11.29
C ALA A 37 9.94 13.44 -11.05
N ASP A 38 11.17 12.97 -11.28
CA ASP A 38 11.54 11.57 -11.16
C ASP A 38 11.70 11.18 -9.67
N PRO A 39 11.00 10.16 -9.15
CA PRO A 39 11.16 9.65 -7.79
C PRO A 39 12.37 8.73 -7.60
N GLU A 40 13.10 8.37 -8.66
CA GLU A 40 14.25 7.47 -8.59
C GLU A 40 15.32 7.86 -7.56
N PRO A 41 15.68 9.15 -7.35
CA PRO A 41 16.60 9.53 -6.28
C PRO A 41 16.11 9.14 -4.88
N LEU A 42 14.79 9.21 -4.63
CA LEU A 42 14.20 8.81 -3.35
C LEU A 42 14.24 7.28 -3.18
N TRP A 43 14.00 6.53 -4.26
CA TRP A 43 14.12 5.07 -4.24
C TRP A 43 15.53 4.62 -3.83
N ARG A 44 16.57 5.27 -4.35
CA ARG A 44 17.98 4.99 -3.97
C ARG A 44 18.23 5.28 -2.50
N VAL A 45 17.68 6.35 -1.96
CA VAL A 45 17.77 6.64 -0.52
C VAL A 45 17.20 5.49 0.31
N TYR A 46 16.04 4.93 -0.07
CA TYR A 46 15.45 3.79 0.65
C TYR A 46 16.31 2.52 0.55
N ALA A 47 16.94 2.30 -0.59
CA ALA A 47 17.91 1.22 -0.74
C ALA A 47 19.15 1.43 0.12
N ASP A 48 19.73 2.63 0.12
CA ASP A 48 20.90 2.98 0.94
C ASP A 48 20.62 2.91 2.45
N LEU A 49 19.38 3.13 2.87
CA LEU A 49 18.92 2.95 4.25
C LEU A 49 18.65 1.48 4.63
N GLY A 50 18.82 0.54 3.69
CA GLY A 50 18.57 -0.89 3.91
C GLY A 50 17.09 -1.28 3.94
N TRP A 51 16.16 -0.36 3.62
CA TRP A 51 14.73 -0.67 3.71
C TRP A 51 14.28 -1.68 2.66
N THR A 52 14.99 -1.83 1.57
CA THR A 52 14.73 -2.84 0.52
C THR A 52 15.24 -4.24 0.89
N GLU A 53 15.84 -4.41 2.07
CA GLU A 53 16.30 -5.69 2.60
C GLU A 53 15.29 -6.35 3.55
N LEU A 54 14.21 -5.65 3.95
CA LEU A 54 13.14 -6.16 4.82
C LEU A 54 12.25 -7.19 4.09
N THR A 55 12.84 -8.27 3.64
CA THR A 55 12.19 -9.31 2.83
C THR A 55 11.90 -10.61 3.59
N ASP A 56 12.52 -10.80 4.76
CA ASP A 56 12.20 -11.92 5.63
C ASP A 56 10.80 -11.71 6.24
N PRO A 57 9.93 -12.73 6.22
CA PRO A 57 8.65 -12.64 6.93
C PRO A 57 8.76 -12.24 8.40
N ALA A 58 9.89 -12.57 9.07
CA ALA A 58 10.15 -12.15 10.46
C ALA A 58 10.20 -10.63 10.62
N ASP A 59 10.61 -9.89 9.57
CA ASP A 59 10.69 -8.42 9.57
C ASP A 59 9.35 -7.75 9.22
N ALA A 60 8.25 -8.50 9.17
CA ALA A 60 6.96 -7.98 8.72
C ALA A 60 6.44 -6.81 9.56
N VAL A 61 6.80 -6.71 10.83
CA VAL A 61 6.41 -5.59 11.71
C VAL A 61 7.25 -4.35 11.38
N GLU A 62 8.56 -4.50 11.18
CA GLU A 62 9.48 -3.44 10.79
C GLU A 62 9.13 -2.88 9.40
N LEU A 63 8.82 -3.76 8.45
CA LEU A 63 8.29 -3.39 7.13
C LEU A 63 6.95 -2.64 7.25
N ALA A 64 6.06 -3.10 8.14
CA ALA A 64 4.78 -2.47 8.41
C ALA A 64 4.94 -1.02 8.92
N ILE A 65 5.93 -0.76 9.77
CA ILE A 65 6.28 0.59 10.26
C ILE A 65 6.71 1.48 9.09
N VAL A 66 7.59 0.99 8.21
CA VAL A 66 7.99 1.74 7.01
C VAL A 66 6.78 2.06 6.14
N LEU A 67 5.93 1.09 5.85
CA LEU A 67 4.76 1.26 4.98
C LEU A 67 3.72 2.24 5.54
N GLU A 68 3.50 2.29 6.86
CA GLU A 68 2.63 3.29 7.50
C GLU A 68 3.20 4.69 7.28
N GLU A 69 4.50 4.92 7.52
CA GLU A 69 5.12 6.23 7.36
C GLU A 69 5.21 6.66 5.88
N LEU A 70 5.50 5.72 4.97
CA LEU A 70 5.45 5.99 3.52
C LEU A 70 4.04 6.33 3.03
N GLY A 71 3.03 5.65 3.56
CA GLY A 71 1.62 5.99 3.32
C GLY A 71 1.29 7.41 3.79
N ARG A 72 1.80 7.81 4.96
CA ARG A 72 1.64 9.15 5.53
C ARG A 72 2.27 10.23 4.66
N ALA A 73 3.41 9.94 4.03
CA ALA A 73 4.09 10.84 3.10
C ALA A 73 3.51 10.82 1.68
N THR A 74 2.60 9.91 1.35
CA THR A 74 2.12 9.66 -0.02
C THR A 74 3.28 9.24 -0.93
N ASP A 75 4.09 8.30 -0.47
CA ASP A 75 5.30 7.84 -1.15
C ASP A 75 5.09 7.59 -2.66
N PRO A 76 5.94 8.16 -3.54
CA PRO A 76 5.81 8.02 -4.98
C PRO A 76 6.64 6.87 -5.56
N THR A 77 7.42 6.16 -4.74
CA THR A 77 8.33 5.10 -5.19
C THR A 77 7.63 3.76 -5.39
N PRO A 78 8.25 2.78 -6.06
CA PRO A 78 7.68 1.44 -6.18
C PRO A 78 7.84 0.58 -4.91
N TYR A 79 8.08 1.19 -3.73
CA TYR A 79 8.37 0.48 -2.50
C TYR A 79 7.26 -0.51 -2.09
N LEU A 80 6.01 -0.04 -2.07
CA LEU A 80 4.87 -0.88 -1.71
C LEU A 80 4.75 -2.11 -2.63
N ALA A 81 4.81 -1.93 -3.95
CA ALA A 81 4.72 -3.03 -4.89
C ALA A 81 5.90 -3.99 -4.77
N THR A 82 7.11 -3.45 -4.63
CA THR A 82 8.34 -4.25 -4.54
C THR A 82 8.34 -5.11 -3.28
N MET A 83 8.13 -4.50 -2.12
CA MET A 83 8.32 -5.18 -0.84
C MET A 83 7.16 -6.09 -0.45
N THR A 84 5.94 -5.76 -0.88
CA THR A 84 4.75 -6.51 -0.42
C THR A 84 4.11 -7.39 -1.47
N GLN A 85 4.42 -7.18 -2.76
CA GLN A 85 3.83 -7.97 -3.83
C GLN A 85 4.89 -8.79 -4.59
N PHE A 86 5.99 -8.15 -5.03
CA PHE A 86 7.03 -8.84 -5.77
C PHE A 86 7.88 -9.76 -4.86
N ALA A 87 8.49 -9.22 -3.82
CA ALA A 87 9.42 -9.95 -2.96
C ALA A 87 8.83 -11.26 -2.39
N PRO A 88 7.62 -11.29 -1.83
CA PRO A 88 7.05 -12.54 -1.31
C PRO A 88 6.63 -13.54 -2.39
N LEU A 89 6.42 -13.10 -3.64
CA LEU A 89 6.12 -13.97 -4.78
C LEU A 89 7.39 -14.48 -5.48
N ALA A 90 8.51 -13.80 -5.35
CA ALA A 90 9.75 -14.09 -6.06
C ALA A 90 10.98 -13.93 -5.15
N PRO A 91 11.05 -14.61 -3.98
CA PRO A 91 12.13 -14.41 -3.01
C PRO A 91 13.51 -14.69 -3.61
N ASP A 92 13.66 -15.74 -4.42
CA ASP A 92 14.93 -16.10 -5.06
C ASP A 92 15.35 -15.12 -6.18
N HIS A 93 14.48 -14.18 -6.55
CA HIS A 93 14.72 -13.17 -7.57
C HIS A 93 14.69 -11.75 -7.00
N THR A 94 14.58 -11.60 -5.68
CA THR A 94 14.59 -10.31 -5.01
C THR A 94 16.03 -9.88 -4.74
N GLU A 95 16.36 -8.66 -5.13
CA GLU A 95 17.68 -8.06 -4.95
C GLU A 95 17.50 -6.67 -4.33
N PRO A 96 18.29 -6.30 -3.28
CA PRO A 96 18.23 -4.96 -2.70
C PRO A 96 18.36 -3.86 -3.76
N GLY A 97 17.55 -2.84 -3.65
CA GLY A 97 17.55 -1.69 -4.58
C GLY A 97 16.97 -1.96 -5.98
N ARG A 98 16.56 -3.19 -6.29
CA ARG A 98 15.90 -3.51 -7.57
C ARG A 98 14.38 -3.53 -7.40
N SER A 99 13.69 -2.79 -8.26
CA SER A 99 12.22 -2.70 -8.18
C SER A 99 11.52 -3.89 -8.84
N GLY A 100 10.39 -4.28 -8.25
CA GLY A 100 9.52 -5.32 -8.79
C GLY A 100 8.06 -5.03 -8.50
N THR A 101 7.18 -5.71 -9.25
CA THR A 101 5.73 -5.65 -9.00
C THR A 101 5.08 -7.01 -9.27
N ALA A 102 3.80 -7.16 -8.92
CA ALA A 102 3.05 -8.36 -9.20
C ALA A 102 1.90 -8.12 -10.18
N ALA A 103 1.74 -9.05 -11.11
CA ALA A 103 0.60 -9.13 -12.01
C ALA A 103 -0.34 -10.27 -11.55
N TYR A 104 -1.56 -9.91 -11.12
CA TYR A 104 -2.55 -10.85 -10.60
C TYR A 104 -3.65 -11.10 -11.65
N GLY A 105 -3.65 -12.30 -12.24
CA GLY A 105 -4.68 -12.73 -13.19
C GLY A 105 -4.57 -12.11 -14.59
N GLY A 106 -5.44 -12.57 -15.49
CA GLY A 106 -5.49 -12.10 -16.87
C GLY A 106 -4.37 -12.63 -17.79
N VAL A 107 -3.50 -13.48 -17.27
CA VAL A 107 -2.38 -14.08 -18.00
C VAL A 107 -2.43 -15.58 -17.84
N ASP A 108 -2.34 -16.31 -18.98
CA ASP A 108 -2.19 -17.74 -19.03
C ASP A 108 -0.73 -18.14 -19.23
N ALA A 109 -0.33 -19.27 -18.63
CA ALA A 109 0.97 -19.87 -18.82
C ALA A 109 0.84 -21.28 -19.42
N ARG A 110 1.59 -21.56 -20.50
CA ARG A 110 1.61 -22.87 -21.16
C ARG A 110 3.03 -23.38 -21.25
N ALA A 111 3.23 -24.66 -20.93
CA ALA A 111 4.53 -25.32 -21.09
C ALA A 111 4.79 -25.54 -22.58
N GLU A 112 5.98 -25.17 -23.08
CA GLU A 112 6.41 -25.32 -24.47
C GLU A 112 7.91 -25.58 -24.56
N GLY A 113 8.29 -26.78 -24.95
CA GLY A 113 9.70 -27.14 -25.20
C GLY A 113 10.63 -27.11 -23.98
N GLY A 114 10.11 -27.29 -22.77
CA GLY A 114 10.86 -27.23 -21.51
C GLY A 114 10.82 -25.86 -20.83
N ASP A 115 10.35 -24.83 -21.54
CA ASP A 115 10.09 -23.48 -21.04
C ASP A 115 8.59 -23.22 -20.85
N TRP A 116 8.22 -22.00 -20.49
CA TRP A 116 6.86 -21.52 -20.40
C TRP A 116 6.61 -20.36 -21.37
N VAL A 117 5.40 -20.25 -21.87
CA VAL A 117 4.95 -19.12 -22.70
C VAL A 117 3.77 -18.47 -22.00
N LEU A 118 3.92 -17.16 -21.69
CA LEU A 118 2.91 -16.34 -21.04
C LEU A 118 2.18 -15.50 -22.09
N SER A 119 0.85 -15.46 -22.03
CA SER A 119 0.02 -14.66 -22.93
C SER A 119 -1.20 -14.13 -22.21
N GLY A 120 -1.54 -12.86 -22.48
CA GLY A 120 -2.70 -12.21 -21.88
C GLY A 120 -2.44 -10.77 -21.50
N VAL A 121 -3.37 -10.19 -20.74
CA VAL A 121 -3.27 -8.81 -20.24
C VAL A 121 -3.55 -8.80 -18.74
N ALA A 122 -2.54 -8.46 -17.95
CA ALA A 122 -2.73 -8.14 -16.55
C ALA A 122 -3.17 -6.68 -16.41
N ARG A 123 -4.33 -6.46 -15.77
CA ARG A 123 -4.88 -5.11 -15.61
C ARG A 123 -4.57 -4.54 -14.23
N HIS A 124 -4.45 -3.20 -14.20
CA HIS A 124 -4.28 -2.44 -12.96
C HIS A 124 -3.06 -2.87 -12.12
N VAL A 125 -1.97 -3.20 -12.78
CA VAL A 125 -0.71 -3.57 -12.13
C VAL A 125 -0.11 -2.33 -11.48
N LEU A 126 0.07 -2.36 -10.16
CA LEU A 126 0.72 -1.29 -9.40
C LEU A 126 2.18 -1.18 -9.83
N ASP A 127 2.65 0.00 -10.19
CA ASP A 127 4.00 0.27 -10.70
C ASP A 127 4.40 -0.56 -11.95
N GLY A 128 3.44 -1.10 -12.68
CA GLY A 128 3.68 -1.99 -13.83
C GLY A 128 4.39 -1.31 -15.01
N ASP A 129 4.37 0.02 -15.08
CA ASP A 129 5.02 0.82 -16.12
C ASP A 129 6.47 1.22 -15.77
N ARG A 130 6.93 0.95 -14.55
CA ARG A 130 8.25 1.39 -14.09
C ARG A 130 9.06 0.35 -13.30
N ALA A 131 8.42 -0.73 -12.82
CA ALA A 131 9.13 -1.80 -12.15
C ALA A 131 10.08 -2.50 -13.14
N GLU A 132 11.23 -2.96 -12.65
CA GLU A 132 12.22 -3.66 -13.46
C GLU A 132 11.83 -5.13 -13.74
N ARG A 133 11.05 -5.73 -12.84
CA ARG A 133 10.62 -7.12 -12.92
C ARG A 133 9.17 -7.29 -12.48
N LEU A 134 8.53 -8.31 -13.02
CA LEU A 134 7.16 -8.67 -12.68
C LEU A 134 7.11 -10.13 -12.16
N ALA A 135 6.44 -10.35 -11.04
CA ALA A 135 6.00 -11.67 -10.61
C ALA A 135 4.57 -11.89 -11.12
N VAL A 136 4.42 -12.81 -12.08
CA VAL A 136 3.15 -13.04 -12.79
C VAL A 136 2.46 -14.26 -12.20
N VAL A 137 1.33 -14.04 -11.54
CA VAL A 137 0.51 -15.09 -10.92
C VAL A 137 -0.46 -15.64 -11.97
N THR A 138 -0.30 -16.92 -12.30
CA THR A 138 -1.13 -17.63 -13.29
C THR A 138 -1.66 -18.94 -12.70
N PRO A 139 -2.65 -19.59 -13.33
CA PRO A 139 -3.07 -20.95 -12.94
C PRO A 139 -1.92 -21.99 -12.99
N GLY A 140 -0.88 -21.74 -13.81
CA GLY A 140 0.30 -22.61 -13.94
C GLY A 140 1.38 -22.38 -12.89
N GLY A 141 1.25 -21.35 -12.05
CA GLY A 141 2.21 -20.96 -11.03
C GLY A 141 2.62 -19.49 -11.12
N VAL A 142 3.68 -19.14 -10.42
CA VAL A 142 4.26 -17.78 -10.42
C VAL A 142 5.51 -17.77 -11.30
N PHE A 143 5.61 -16.77 -12.18
CA PHE A 143 6.74 -16.63 -13.11
C PHE A 143 7.35 -15.24 -12.99
N VAL A 144 8.67 -15.16 -12.96
CA VAL A 144 9.39 -13.87 -12.93
C VAL A 144 9.77 -13.47 -14.35
N VAL A 145 9.34 -12.27 -14.74
CA VAL A 145 9.53 -11.72 -16.09
C VAL A 145 10.24 -10.38 -15.99
N PRO A 146 11.32 -10.15 -16.75
CA PRO A 146 11.89 -8.82 -16.91
C PRO A 146 10.88 -7.86 -17.57
N ALA A 147 10.81 -6.61 -17.11
CA ALA A 147 9.89 -5.61 -17.69
C ALA A 147 10.18 -5.31 -19.16
N THR A 148 11.41 -5.58 -19.63
CA THR A 148 11.80 -5.43 -21.04
C THR A 148 11.11 -6.41 -21.99
N GLU A 149 10.53 -7.50 -21.47
CA GLU A 149 9.86 -8.53 -22.25
C GLU A 149 8.34 -8.30 -22.40
N VAL A 150 7.80 -7.26 -21.76
CA VAL A 150 6.37 -6.94 -21.78
C VAL A 150 6.10 -5.53 -22.28
N THR A 151 4.86 -5.26 -22.65
CA THR A 151 4.42 -3.91 -22.98
C THR A 151 3.50 -3.40 -21.89
N ALA A 152 3.94 -2.36 -21.18
CA ALA A 152 3.13 -1.72 -20.14
C ALA A 152 2.52 -0.41 -20.65
N LEU A 153 1.22 -0.24 -20.42
CA LEU A 153 0.49 0.97 -20.74
C LEU A 153 -0.01 1.61 -19.46
N ARG A 154 0.58 2.74 -19.07
CA ARG A 154 0.18 3.49 -17.88
C ARG A 154 -1.24 4.02 -18.01
N SER A 155 -2.04 3.81 -16.99
CA SER A 155 -3.40 4.33 -16.87
C SER A 155 -3.39 5.73 -16.21
N THR A 156 -4.27 6.61 -16.66
CA THR A 156 -4.54 7.86 -15.95
C THR A 156 -5.44 7.57 -14.76
N VAL A 157 -4.95 7.86 -13.55
CA VAL A 157 -5.67 7.63 -12.29
C VAL A 157 -5.81 8.92 -11.50
N PHE A 158 -6.75 8.95 -10.54
CA PHE A 158 -7.05 10.17 -9.77
C PHE A 158 -5.96 10.53 -8.74
N ASP A 159 -5.13 9.56 -8.28
CA ASP A 159 -3.92 9.83 -7.49
C ASP A 159 -2.77 10.11 -8.48
N PRO A 160 -2.30 11.36 -8.61
CA PRO A 160 -1.36 11.75 -9.65
C PRO A 160 0.05 11.19 -9.45
N VAL A 161 0.37 10.73 -8.24
CA VAL A 161 1.69 10.15 -7.92
C VAL A 161 1.69 8.63 -7.90
N LEU A 162 0.50 8.01 -8.08
CA LEU A 162 0.40 6.55 -8.16
C LEU A 162 0.57 6.09 -9.61
N HIS A 163 1.35 5.04 -9.80
CA HIS A 163 1.54 4.39 -11.09
C HIS A 163 0.70 3.11 -11.16
N ILE A 164 -0.20 3.06 -12.13
CA ILE A 164 -1.01 1.88 -12.45
C ILE A 164 -0.92 1.65 -13.94
N ALA A 165 -0.68 0.42 -14.36
CA ALA A 165 -0.58 0.06 -15.77
C ALA A 165 -1.35 -1.21 -16.13
N ASP A 166 -1.82 -1.30 -17.36
CA ASP A 166 -2.16 -2.56 -17.99
C ASP A 166 -0.90 -3.13 -18.65
N VAL A 167 -0.59 -4.40 -18.40
CA VAL A 167 0.63 -5.05 -18.89
C VAL A 167 0.25 -6.17 -19.85
N LEU A 168 0.70 -6.07 -21.10
CA LEU A 168 0.49 -7.05 -22.16
C LEU A 168 1.65 -8.04 -22.22
N PHE A 169 1.31 -9.32 -22.17
CA PHE A 169 2.19 -10.46 -22.38
C PHE A 169 1.86 -11.06 -23.76
N ASP A 170 2.67 -10.74 -24.77
CA ASP A 170 2.51 -11.29 -26.13
C ASP A 170 3.46 -12.45 -26.36
N ARG A 171 3.02 -13.67 -25.97
CA ARG A 171 3.81 -14.90 -26.08
C ARG A 171 5.21 -14.79 -25.45
N VAL A 172 5.29 -14.19 -24.26
CA VAL A 172 6.56 -14.02 -23.54
C VAL A 172 7.11 -15.39 -23.13
N ARG A 173 8.29 -15.73 -23.63
CA ARG A 173 8.97 -16.98 -23.29
C ARG A 173 9.73 -16.83 -21.96
N VAL A 174 9.42 -17.72 -21.02
CA VAL A 174 9.98 -17.70 -19.67
C VAL A 174 10.69 -19.05 -19.42
N PRO A 175 11.98 -19.05 -19.10
CA PRO A 175 12.71 -20.28 -18.84
C PRO A 175 12.21 -20.95 -17.55
N ALA A 176 12.34 -22.28 -17.48
CA ALA A 176 11.82 -23.08 -16.37
C ALA A 176 12.33 -22.61 -14.99
N HIS A 177 13.58 -22.12 -14.91
CA HIS A 177 14.18 -21.62 -13.66
C HIS A 177 13.63 -20.28 -13.18
N ALA A 178 12.90 -19.55 -14.01
CA ALA A 178 12.23 -18.31 -13.63
C ALA A 178 10.83 -18.56 -13.02
N ARG A 179 10.44 -19.82 -12.83
CA ARG A 179 9.25 -20.19 -12.07
C ARG A 179 9.57 -20.17 -10.58
N SER A 180 8.86 -19.32 -9.85
CA SER A 180 8.95 -19.26 -8.39
C SER A 180 8.22 -20.43 -7.73
N ALA A 181 8.77 -20.90 -6.60
CA ALA A 181 8.13 -21.90 -5.73
C ALA A 181 7.24 -21.25 -4.65
N ALA A 182 7.14 -19.91 -4.60
CA ALA A 182 6.38 -19.21 -3.61
C ALA A 182 4.88 -19.56 -3.70
N ASP A 183 4.23 -19.59 -2.53
CA ASP A 183 2.78 -19.72 -2.41
C ASP A 183 2.12 -18.35 -2.61
N PRO A 184 1.36 -18.14 -3.70
CA PRO A 184 0.74 -16.84 -3.99
C PRO A 184 -0.33 -16.44 -2.97
N GLU A 185 -0.98 -17.40 -2.30
CA GLU A 185 -1.93 -17.09 -1.23
C GLU A 185 -1.21 -16.50 -0.01
N ARG A 186 -0.11 -17.11 0.41
CA ARG A 186 0.70 -16.60 1.52
C ARG A 186 1.31 -15.23 1.20
N ALA A 187 1.81 -15.05 -0.03
CA ALA A 187 2.30 -13.76 -0.51
C ALA A 187 1.21 -12.67 -0.49
N ARG A 188 -0.03 -13.03 -0.86
CA ARG A 188 -1.17 -12.11 -0.85
C ARG A 188 -1.47 -11.54 0.55
N HIS A 189 -1.22 -12.27 1.63
CA HIS A 189 -1.44 -11.77 2.99
C HIS A 189 -0.54 -10.56 3.29
N LEU A 190 0.74 -10.59 2.87
CA LEU A 190 1.64 -9.44 3.02
C LEU A 190 1.21 -8.27 2.12
N ALA A 191 0.78 -8.54 0.89
CA ALA A 191 0.26 -7.52 -0.02
C ALA A 191 -0.95 -6.77 0.56
N LEU A 192 -1.91 -7.50 1.15
CA LEU A 192 -3.09 -6.91 1.80
C LEU A 192 -2.71 -6.10 3.05
N THR A 193 -1.80 -6.62 3.88
CA THR A 193 -1.33 -5.98 5.10
C THR A 193 -0.59 -4.68 4.78
N GLY A 194 0.33 -4.71 3.81
CA GLY A 194 1.07 -3.53 3.38
C GLY A 194 0.18 -2.45 2.77
N MET A 195 -0.77 -2.86 1.92
CA MET A 195 -1.76 -1.94 1.37
C MET A 195 -2.61 -1.30 2.49
N ALA A 196 -3.06 -2.09 3.46
CA ALA A 196 -3.85 -1.58 4.58
C ALA A 196 -3.08 -0.54 5.41
N LEU A 197 -1.81 -0.80 5.73
CA LEU A 197 -0.97 0.12 6.50
C LEU A 197 -0.62 1.40 5.73
N THR A 198 -0.37 1.30 4.43
CA THR A 198 -0.22 2.47 3.56
C THR A 198 -1.49 3.34 3.57
N MET A 199 -2.67 2.73 3.51
CA MET A 199 -3.95 3.45 3.63
C MET A 199 -4.13 4.09 5.01
N VAL A 200 -3.76 3.39 6.07
CA VAL A 200 -3.80 3.91 7.47
C VAL A 200 -2.88 5.12 7.61
N GLY A 201 -1.66 5.05 7.10
CA GLY A 201 -0.72 6.17 7.09
C GLY A 201 -1.29 7.41 6.39
N ALA A 202 -1.88 7.22 5.20
CA ALA A 202 -2.54 8.29 4.46
C ALA A 202 -3.75 8.88 5.22
N CYS A 203 -4.56 8.03 5.86
CA CYS A 203 -5.68 8.50 6.70
C CYS A 203 -5.19 9.30 7.92
N ARG A 204 -4.09 8.88 8.55
CA ARG A 204 -3.45 9.58 9.65
C ARG A 204 -2.96 10.96 9.22
N ARG A 205 -2.31 11.05 8.04
CA ARG A 205 -1.90 12.35 7.47
C ARG A 205 -3.09 13.27 7.23
N ALA A 206 -4.19 12.74 6.68
CA ALA A 206 -5.41 13.52 6.48
C ALA A 206 -5.98 14.06 7.80
N LEU A 207 -5.98 13.24 8.86
CA LEU A 207 -6.40 13.65 10.21
C LEU A 207 -5.51 14.76 10.76
N ASP A 208 -4.17 14.63 10.66
CA ASP A 208 -3.22 15.65 11.12
C ASP A 208 -3.47 17.00 10.44
N LEU A 209 -3.64 17.02 9.11
CA LEU A 209 -3.95 18.22 8.34
C LEU A 209 -5.27 18.87 8.76
N VAL A 210 -6.30 18.07 9.03
CA VAL A 210 -7.59 18.57 9.52
C VAL A 210 -7.47 19.15 10.92
N LEU A 211 -6.72 18.52 11.82
CA LEU A 211 -6.51 19.02 13.18
C LEU A 211 -5.76 20.36 13.16
N ASP A 212 -4.74 20.51 12.32
CA ASP A 212 -4.02 21.78 12.17
C ASP A 212 -4.90 22.87 11.57
N HIS A 213 -5.72 22.52 10.56
CA HIS A 213 -6.72 23.44 10.03
C HIS A 213 -7.75 23.85 11.11
N ALA A 214 -8.25 22.93 11.91
CA ALA A 214 -9.23 23.19 12.95
C ALA A 214 -8.69 24.10 14.06
N ARG A 215 -7.39 24.05 14.35
CA ARG A 215 -6.72 24.91 15.33
C ARG A 215 -6.53 26.33 14.82
N THR A 216 -6.30 26.50 13.52
CA THR A 216 -5.88 27.78 12.91
C THR A 216 -7.03 28.53 12.24
N ARG A 217 -8.04 27.85 11.72
CA ARG A 217 -9.19 28.45 11.01
C ARG A 217 -10.20 29.03 12.00
N HIS A 218 -10.50 30.31 11.85
CA HIS A 218 -11.51 31.00 12.66
C HIS A 218 -12.80 31.20 11.87
N GLN A 219 -13.93 30.90 12.50
CA GLN A 219 -15.29 31.21 12.06
C GLN A 219 -16.17 31.48 13.30
N PHE A 220 -17.20 32.33 13.17
CA PHE A 220 -18.09 32.69 14.28
C PHE A 220 -17.36 33.22 15.52
N GLY A 221 -16.21 33.89 15.32
CA GLY A 221 -15.44 34.52 16.40
C GLY A 221 -14.50 33.60 17.17
N ALA A 222 -14.35 32.32 16.75
CA ALA A 222 -13.50 31.30 17.41
C ALA A 222 -12.81 30.36 16.43
N PRO A 223 -11.73 29.68 16.85
CA PRO A 223 -11.19 28.54 16.07
C PRO A 223 -12.29 27.49 15.86
N ILE A 224 -12.38 26.93 14.64
CA ILE A 224 -13.43 25.93 14.34
C ILE A 224 -13.31 24.68 15.22
N GLY A 225 -12.10 24.33 15.69
CA GLY A 225 -11.85 23.23 16.62
C GLY A 225 -12.47 23.40 18.01
N SER A 226 -12.97 24.60 18.35
CA SER A 226 -13.72 24.82 19.60
C SER A 226 -15.16 24.32 19.55
N PHE A 227 -15.70 24.04 18.35
CA PHE A 227 -17.07 23.58 18.21
C PHE A 227 -17.17 22.06 18.38
N GLN A 228 -18.12 21.60 19.22
CA GLN A 228 -18.33 20.17 19.50
C GLN A 228 -18.51 19.30 18.24
N ALA A 229 -19.23 19.82 17.23
CA ALA A 229 -19.43 19.10 15.97
C ALA A 229 -18.11 18.79 15.23
N VAL A 230 -17.12 19.69 15.32
CA VAL A 230 -15.77 19.48 14.76
C VAL A 230 -14.98 18.48 15.61
N GLN A 231 -15.03 18.65 16.95
CA GLN A 231 -14.34 17.79 17.90
C GLN A 231 -14.82 16.33 17.78
N HIS A 232 -16.13 16.08 17.70
CA HIS A 232 -16.68 14.74 17.55
C HIS A 232 -16.24 14.08 16.23
N LYS A 233 -16.31 14.81 15.11
CA LYS A 233 -15.82 14.28 13.82
C LYS A 233 -14.34 13.94 13.86
N ALA A 234 -13.50 14.78 14.47
CA ALA A 234 -12.08 14.51 14.62
C ALA A 234 -11.82 13.29 15.54
N ALA A 235 -12.58 13.14 16.62
CA ALA A 235 -12.52 11.96 17.49
C ALA A 235 -12.93 10.68 16.76
N ASP A 236 -14.01 10.70 15.96
CA ASP A 236 -14.44 9.57 15.14
C ASP A 236 -13.36 9.17 14.11
N MET A 237 -12.73 10.17 13.48
CA MET A 237 -11.60 9.92 12.56
C MET A 237 -10.42 9.27 13.32
N HIS A 238 -10.06 9.78 14.48
CA HIS A 238 -8.97 9.23 15.28
C HIS A 238 -9.23 7.78 15.69
N VAL A 239 -10.40 7.50 16.26
CA VAL A 239 -10.77 6.13 16.70
C VAL A 239 -10.73 5.14 15.54
N THR A 240 -11.24 5.53 14.36
CA THR A 240 -11.25 4.62 13.22
C THR A 240 -9.85 4.40 12.62
N VAL A 241 -8.97 5.40 12.67
CA VAL A 241 -7.56 5.28 12.28
C VAL A 241 -6.84 4.32 13.23
N GLU A 242 -6.96 4.50 14.55
CA GLU A 242 -6.29 3.64 15.52
C GLU A 242 -6.81 2.20 15.48
N ARG A 243 -8.13 1.99 15.25
CA ARG A 243 -8.68 0.64 15.01
C ARG A 243 -8.07 -0.03 13.79
N ALA A 244 -8.01 0.66 12.66
CA ALA A 244 -7.45 0.12 11.42
C ALA A 244 -5.94 -0.14 11.57
N ARG A 245 -5.23 0.77 12.26
CA ARG A 245 -3.81 0.63 12.59
C ARG A 245 -3.55 -0.63 13.43
N ALA A 246 -4.29 -0.83 14.51
CA ALA A 246 -4.15 -2.01 15.37
C ALA A 246 -4.36 -3.32 14.61
N LEU A 247 -5.36 -3.38 13.71
CA LEU A 247 -5.60 -4.55 12.86
C LEU A 247 -4.50 -4.74 11.81
N GLY A 248 -3.92 -3.68 11.26
CA GLY A 248 -2.78 -3.74 10.36
C GLY A 248 -1.54 -4.35 11.03
N TYR A 249 -1.19 -3.90 12.24
CA TYR A 249 -0.07 -4.46 13.00
C TYR A 249 -0.34 -5.87 13.53
N PHE A 250 -1.58 -6.17 13.88
CA PHE A 250 -1.97 -7.55 14.18
C PHE A 250 -1.71 -8.47 12.98
N ALA A 251 -2.08 -8.05 11.77
CA ALA A 251 -1.83 -8.81 10.56
C ALA A 251 -0.31 -8.97 10.30
N ALA A 252 0.49 -7.91 10.45
CA ALA A 252 1.94 -7.98 10.31
C ALA A 252 2.56 -8.97 11.31
N LEU A 253 2.13 -8.92 12.56
CA LEU A 253 2.61 -9.83 13.61
C LEU A 253 2.24 -11.30 13.33
N THR A 254 1.04 -11.56 12.79
CA THR A 254 0.66 -12.93 12.38
C THR A 254 1.48 -13.45 11.21
N ILE A 255 1.99 -12.56 10.35
CA ILE A 255 2.91 -12.91 9.28
C ILE A 255 4.29 -13.24 9.85
N ALA A 256 4.82 -12.39 10.75
CA ALA A 256 6.12 -12.59 11.39
C ALA A 256 6.20 -13.88 12.20
N GLU A 257 5.13 -14.24 12.91
CA GLU A 257 5.06 -15.46 13.73
C GLU A 257 4.59 -16.72 12.96
N ASP A 258 4.34 -16.60 11.66
CA ASP A 258 3.71 -17.65 10.82
C ASP A 258 2.42 -18.21 11.43
N ASP A 259 1.64 -17.35 12.07
CA ASP A 259 0.39 -17.70 12.75
C ASP A 259 -0.68 -18.13 11.72
N PRO A 260 -1.43 -19.22 11.95
CA PRO A 260 -2.47 -19.69 11.04
C PRO A 260 -3.59 -18.66 10.80
N ARG A 261 -3.78 -17.70 11.71
CA ARG A 261 -4.75 -16.61 11.57
C ARG A 261 -4.35 -15.53 10.55
N ARG A 262 -3.16 -15.62 9.94
CA ARG A 262 -2.64 -14.59 9.01
C ARG A 262 -3.60 -14.25 7.87
N ARG A 263 -4.37 -15.23 7.35
CA ARG A 263 -5.35 -15.04 6.29
C ARG A 263 -6.47 -14.10 6.73
N ILE A 264 -7.12 -14.43 7.84
CA ILE A 264 -8.22 -13.62 8.38
C ILE A 264 -7.71 -12.26 8.89
N ALA A 265 -6.53 -12.21 9.50
CA ALA A 265 -5.93 -10.98 9.99
C ALA A 265 -5.65 -9.99 8.85
N ALA A 266 -5.09 -10.44 7.72
CA ALA A 266 -4.86 -9.61 6.55
C ALA A 266 -6.18 -9.08 5.93
N ALA A 267 -7.22 -9.93 5.88
CA ALA A 267 -8.54 -9.50 5.43
C ALA A 267 -9.17 -8.46 6.38
N MET A 268 -9.06 -8.66 7.71
CA MET A 268 -9.53 -7.69 8.71
C MET A 268 -8.81 -6.35 8.60
N ALA A 269 -7.49 -6.36 8.40
CA ALA A 269 -6.69 -5.16 8.21
C ALA A 269 -7.17 -4.37 6.98
N LYS A 270 -7.32 -5.06 5.83
CA LYS A 270 -7.74 -4.41 4.57
C LYS A 270 -9.18 -3.90 4.64
N ALA A 271 -10.09 -4.65 5.25
CA ALA A 271 -11.48 -4.22 5.45
C ALA A 271 -11.55 -2.97 6.35
N ALA A 272 -10.84 -2.99 7.49
CA ALA A 272 -10.82 -1.86 8.42
C ALA A 272 -10.17 -0.61 7.81
N ALA A 273 -9.10 -0.75 7.03
CA ALA A 273 -8.48 0.36 6.31
C ALA A 273 -9.44 0.97 5.28
N GLY A 274 -10.22 0.15 4.58
CA GLY A 274 -11.25 0.62 3.64
C GLY A 274 -12.39 1.38 4.33
N GLU A 275 -12.87 0.92 5.47
CA GLU A 275 -13.86 1.64 6.28
C GLU A 275 -13.31 2.94 6.83
N CYS A 276 -12.05 2.91 7.29
CA CYS A 276 -11.34 4.07 7.79
C CYS A 276 -11.26 5.16 6.72
N GLN A 277 -10.77 4.82 5.51
CA GLN A 277 -10.64 5.82 4.46
C GLN A 277 -11.99 6.45 4.08
N ALA A 278 -13.07 5.67 4.06
CA ALA A 278 -14.40 6.19 3.70
C ALA A 278 -14.90 7.24 4.73
N LEU A 279 -14.67 7.02 6.02
CA LEU A 279 -15.02 7.95 7.08
C LEU A 279 -14.10 9.17 7.09
N VAL A 280 -12.78 8.93 7.00
CA VAL A 280 -11.75 10.00 7.01
C VAL A 280 -11.91 10.91 5.80
N PHE A 281 -12.08 10.36 4.60
CA PHE A 281 -12.31 11.13 3.38
C PHE A 281 -13.49 12.11 3.55
N ARG A 282 -14.65 11.58 3.93
CA ARG A 282 -15.87 12.39 4.09
C ARG A 282 -15.71 13.49 5.11
N ASN A 283 -15.16 13.17 6.29
CA ASN A 283 -15.03 14.14 7.38
C ASN A 283 -13.89 15.13 7.11
N ALA A 284 -12.78 14.71 6.53
CA ALA A 284 -11.65 15.58 6.21
C ALA A 284 -12.05 16.66 5.19
N VAL A 285 -12.73 16.27 4.12
CA VAL A 285 -13.22 17.24 3.12
C VAL A 285 -14.23 18.21 3.75
N GLN A 286 -15.18 17.71 4.55
CA GLN A 286 -16.18 18.55 5.19
C GLN A 286 -15.56 19.53 6.18
N LEU A 287 -14.59 19.10 7.02
CA LEU A 287 -13.95 19.94 8.02
C LEU A 287 -13.00 20.97 7.41
N SER A 288 -12.41 20.68 6.26
CA SER A 288 -11.59 21.61 5.49
C SER A 288 -12.41 22.62 4.68
N GLY A 289 -13.72 22.40 4.52
CA GLY A 289 -14.62 23.25 3.74
C GLY A 289 -14.18 23.37 2.27
N ALA A 290 -14.31 24.54 1.67
CA ALA A 290 -13.95 24.78 0.28
C ALA A 290 -12.46 24.45 -0.02
N MET A 291 -11.57 24.68 0.94
CA MET A 291 -10.14 24.35 0.81
C MET A 291 -9.89 22.86 0.63
N GLY A 292 -10.74 21.97 1.14
CA GLY A 292 -10.61 20.53 0.98
C GLY A 292 -10.82 20.03 -0.46
N HIS A 293 -11.32 20.88 -1.35
CA HIS A 293 -11.55 20.56 -2.77
C HIS A 293 -10.54 21.24 -3.72
N THR A 294 -9.63 22.04 -3.21
CA THR A 294 -8.68 22.77 -4.05
C THR A 294 -7.42 21.96 -4.31
N TRP A 295 -6.79 22.18 -5.49
CA TRP A 295 -5.54 21.52 -5.87
C TRP A 295 -4.38 21.93 -4.98
N GLU A 296 -4.38 23.13 -4.45
CA GLU A 296 -3.34 23.73 -3.60
C GLU A 296 -3.28 23.08 -2.20
N ASN A 297 -4.34 22.40 -1.78
CA ASN A 297 -4.39 21.75 -0.47
C ASN A 297 -3.79 20.32 -0.53
N ASP A 298 -2.76 20.06 0.28
CA ASP A 298 -2.09 18.76 0.33
C ASP A 298 -2.97 17.62 0.86
N LEU A 299 -4.11 17.93 1.47
CA LEU A 299 -5.10 16.94 1.89
C LEU A 299 -5.49 16.00 0.73
N GLN A 300 -5.56 16.54 -0.50
CA GLN A 300 -5.93 15.75 -1.68
C GLN A 300 -5.04 14.53 -1.89
N PHE A 301 -3.73 14.64 -1.65
CA PHE A 301 -2.80 13.53 -1.86
C PHE A 301 -3.08 12.39 -0.89
N ALA A 302 -3.26 12.72 0.39
CA ALA A 302 -3.55 11.73 1.42
C ALA A 302 -4.88 11.00 1.18
N ILE A 303 -5.97 11.74 0.91
CA ILE A 303 -7.29 11.13 0.68
C ILE A 303 -7.35 10.33 -0.64
N LYS A 304 -6.64 10.77 -1.69
CA LYS A 304 -6.55 10.06 -2.95
C LYS A 304 -5.75 8.76 -2.80
N ARG A 305 -4.61 8.78 -2.10
CA ARG A 305 -3.81 7.60 -1.81
C ARG A 305 -4.61 6.56 -1.02
N ALA A 306 -5.29 6.96 0.04
CA ALA A 306 -6.13 6.05 0.82
C ALA A 306 -7.28 5.46 -0.02
N LYS A 307 -7.90 6.28 -0.87
CA LYS A 307 -8.96 5.81 -1.78
C LYS A 307 -8.45 4.89 -2.88
N ALA A 308 -7.28 5.14 -3.43
CA ALA A 308 -6.66 4.24 -4.41
C ALA A 308 -6.37 2.85 -3.80
N GLY A 309 -5.85 2.83 -2.57
CA GLY A 309 -5.62 1.59 -1.84
C GLY A 309 -6.90 0.77 -1.60
N GLU A 310 -8.05 1.41 -1.41
CA GLU A 310 -9.35 0.71 -1.30
C GLU A 310 -9.74 -0.03 -2.58
N LEU A 311 -9.39 0.53 -3.74
CA LEU A 311 -9.73 -0.04 -5.05
C LEU A 311 -8.77 -1.17 -5.48
N LEU A 312 -7.59 -1.25 -4.87
CA LEU A 312 -6.58 -2.25 -5.18
C LEU A 312 -6.70 -3.46 -4.24
N LEU A 313 -6.44 -4.65 -4.75
CA LEU A 313 -6.45 -5.93 -4.02
C LEU A 313 -7.78 -6.29 -3.34
N GLY A 314 -8.88 -5.74 -3.82
CA GLY A 314 -10.23 -5.93 -3.26
C GLY A 314 -10.63 -4.87 -2.23
N GLY A 315 -11.91 -4.51 -2.23
CA GLY A 315 -12.47 -3.50 -1.32
C GLY A 315 -12.93 -4.06 0.03
N ALA A 316 -13.30 -3.16 0.96
CA ALA A 316 -13.74 -3.53 2.30
C ALA A 316 -14.94 -4.52 2.30
N ALA A 317 -15.87 -4.40 1.36
CA ALA A 317 -17.01 -5.28 1.27
C ALA A 317 -16.61 -6.72 0.92
N GLU A 318 -15.67 -6.90 0.00
CA GLU A 318 -15.14 -8.19 -0.42
C GLU A 318 -14.41 -8.88 0.74
N HIS A 319 -13.54 -8.15 1.43
CA HIS A 319 -12.81 -8.70 2.58
C HIS A 319 -13.73 -9.02 3.78
N ARG A 320 -14.82 -8.25 3.99
CA ARG A 320 -15.83 -8.61 4.98
C ARG A 320 -16.59 -9.89 4.63
N ALA A 321 -16.86 -10.13 3.35
CA ALA A 321 -17.47 -11.39 2.93
C ALA A 321 -16.56 -12.59 3.23
N LEU A 322 -15.25 -12.45 2.95
CA LEU A 322 -14.25 -13.47 3.30
C LEU A 322 -14.19 -13.71 4.82
N ILE A 323 -14.22 -12.65 5.64
CA ILE A 323 -14.24 -12.77 7.10
C ILE A 323 -15.49 -13.50 7.58
N ALA A 324 -16.67 -13.16 7.02
CA ALA A 324 -17.93 -13.79 7.38
C ALA A 324 -17.93 -15.30 7.04
N GLU A 325 -17.40 -15.66 5.88
CA GLU A 325 -17.22 -17.05 5.47
C GLU A 325 -16.28 -17.81 6.43
N GLU A 326 -15.12 -17.25 6.73
CA GLU A 326 -14.12 -17.85 7.62
C GLU A 326 -14.65 -18.03 9.07
N CYS A 327 -15.51 -17.12 9.52
CA CYS A 327 -16.15 -17.17 10.83
C CYS A 327 -17.47 -18.00 10.84
N HIS A 328 -17.79 -18.70 9.74
CA HIS A 328 -19.05 -19.46 9.58
C HIS A 328 -20.32 -18.62 9.83
N ALA A 329 -20.26 -17.31 9.66
CA ALA A 329 -21.39 -16.41 9.87
C ALA A 329 -22.44 -16.50 8.75
N THR A 330 -22.10 -17.18 7.66
CA THR A 330 -23.02 -17.44 6.51
C THR A 330 -23.91 -18.66 6.74
N ASP A 331 -23.64 -19.45 7.78
CA ASP A 331 -24.38 -20.70 8.11
C ASP A 331 -25.56 -20.44 9.07
N LEU A 332 -25.83 -19.17 9.43
CA LEU A 332 -26.92 -18.71 10.28
C LEU A 332 -28.12 -18.26 9.44
#